data_8c00cc6309e666e6e7bcccc4fcf6fdbf
#
_entry.id   8c00cc6309e666e6e7bcccc4fcf6fdbf
#
_cell.length_a   1.000
_cell.length_b   1.000
_cell.length_c   1.000
_cell.angle_alpha   90.00
_cell.angle_beta   90.00
_cell.angle_gamma   90.00
#
_symmetry.space_group_name_H-M   'P 1'
#
loop_
_entity.id
_entity.type
_entity.pdbx_description
1 polymer ?
#
loop_
_entity_poly.entity_id
_entity_poly.type
_entity_poly.pdbx_seq_one_letter_code
_entity_poly.pdbx_strand_id
1 'polypeptide(L)'
;FKEFDWSTSKFKDVKIKIDGDLYARAWGGPLYGASNGGDVGETTMELWYPLIEKAYAQWRGSYDAIGNGGSAGTVMQAVLGRHDDMLSISGNTADTVWLNVQRAIDNKQPISAGTYGESQAARYTNTGVYADHSYSVIGYVERNGTKYVKLRNPWGESEPANNGANYGLFELPLKDFMKLYDDLHFTIAGRT
;
A
#
# COMPACT_ATOMS: atom_id res chain seq x y z
N PHE A 1 -9.98 11.21 -9.78
CA PHE A 1 -8.69 11.40 -9.10
C PHE A 1 -8.46 12.86 -8.79
N LYS A 2 -7.35 13.14 -8.11
CA LYS A 2 -6.89 14.49 -7.76
C LYS A 2 -5.49 14.70 -8.31
N GLU A 3 -5.22 15.88 -8.84
CA GLU A 3 -3.92 16.29 -9.32
C GLU A 3 -3.54 17.63 -8.71
N PHE A 4 -2.32 17.76 -8.22
CA PHE A 4 -1.86 19.03 -7.66
C PHE A 4 -1.48 20.00 -8.79
N ASP A 5 -2.09 21.15 -8.77
CA ASP A 5 -1.82 22.24 -9.72
C ASP A 5 -0.84 23.23 -9.08
N TRP A 6 0.41 23.19 -9.53
CA TRP A 6 1.48 24.04 -9.03
C TRP A 6 1.24 25.54 -9.26
N SER A 7 0.44 25.90 -10.28
CA SER A 7 0.16 27.30 -10.57
C SER A 7 -0.81 27.94 -9.57
N THR A 8 -1.71 27.13 -9.02
CA THR A 8 -2.72 27.55 -8.04
C THR A 8 -2.44 27.06 -6.63
N SER A 9 -1.45 26.18 -6.46
CA SER A 9 -1.13 25.49 -5.21
C SER A 9 -2.34 24.76 -4.61
N LYS A 10 -3.17 24.16 -5.46
CA LYS A 10 -4.39 23.43 -5.06
C LYS A 10 -4.53 22.11 -5.81
N PHE A 11 -5.22 21.18 -5.19
CA PHE A 11 -5.65 19.96 -5.86
C PHE A 11 -6.89 20.23 -6.73
N LYS A 12 -6.85 19.81 -7.98
CA LYS A 12 -7.98 19.85 -8.93
C LYS A 12 -8.53 18.46 -9.18
N ASP A 13 -9.81 18.37 -9.52
CA ASP A 13 -10.43 17.10 -9.94
C ASP A 13 -9.97 16.68 -11.32
N VAL A 14 -9.61 15.39 -11.44
CA VAL A 14 -9.37 14.71 -12.70
C VAL A 14 -10.44 13.66 -12.89
N LYS A 15 -11.33 13.87 -13.85
CA LYS A 15 -12.44 12.97 -14.18
C LYS A 15 -12.04 12.06 -15.32
N ILE A 16 -11.98 10.76 -15.06
CA ILE A 16 -11.70 9.73 -16.08
C ILE A 16 -12.96 8.93 -16.30
N LYS A 17 -13.41 8.90 -17.54
CA LYS A 17 -14.55 8.07 -17.94
C LYS A 17 -14.01 6.71 -18.44
N ILE A 18 -14.46 5.65 -17.82
CA ILE A 18 -14.17 4.27 -18.22
C ILE A 18 -15.49 3.53 -18.49
N ASP A 19 -15.42 2.46 -19.27
CA ASP A 19 -16.47 1.46 -19.37
C ASP A 19 -16.22 0.32 -18.36
N GLY A 20 -17.15 -0.63 -18.32
CA GLY A 20 -17.08 -1.82 -17.45
C GLY A 20 -16.23 -2.96 -18.00
N ASP A 21 -15.66 -2.82 -19.21
CA ASP A 21 -14.88 -3.88 -19.84
C ASP A 21 -13.50 -3.98 -19.19
N LEU A 22 -13.10 -5.17 -18.81
CA LEU A 22 -11.81 -5.49 -18.24
C LEU A 22 -11.06 -6.49 -19.10
N TYR A 23 -9.75 -6.35 -19.18
CA TYR A 23 -8.92 -7.41 -19.75
C TYR A 23 -9.05 -8.66 -18.88
N ALA A 24 -9.44 -9.77 -19.52
CA ALA A 24 -9.67 -11.04 -18.84
C ALA A 24 -8.58 -12.07 -19.18
N ARG A 25 -8.29 -12.93 -18.24
CA ARG A 25 -7.46 -14.12 -18.46
C ARG A 25 -8.24 -15.16 -19.27
N ALA A 26 -7.55 -16.04 -19.99
CA ALA A 26 -8.19 -17.08 -20.81
C ALA A 26 -9.13 -18.00 -20.00
N TRP A 27 -8.87 -18.17 -18.71
CA TRP A 27 -9.68 -18.98 -17.78
C TRP A 27 -10.68 -18.17 -16.97
N GLY A 28 -10.91 -16.88 -17.30
CA GLY A 28 -11.78 -15.95 -16.57
C GLY A 28 -11.05 -15.13 -15.51
N GLY A 29 -11.74 -14.11 -14.98
CA GLY A 29 -11.21 -13.13 -14.04
C GLY A 29 -10.36 -12.04 -14.70
N PRO A 30 -10.18 -10.89 -14.01
CA PRO A 30 -9.40 -9.78 -14.53
C PRO A 30 -7.93 -10.16 -14.70
N LEU A 31 -7.32 -9.67 -15.80
CA LEU A 31 -5.88 -9.81 -16.03
C LEU A 31 -5.08 -8.92 -15.08
N TYR A 32 -5.57 -7.71 -14.85
CA TYR A 32 -5.02 -6.70 -13.94
C TYR A 32 -5.96 -6.52 -12.76
N GLY A 33 -5.40 -6.15 -11.62
CA GLY A 33 -6.13 -6.04 -10.38
C GLY A 33 -6.69 -7.37 -9.86
N ALA A 34 -6.91 -7.47 -8.56
CA ALA A 34 -7.60 -8.62 -7.98
C ALA A 34 -9.11 -8.37 -7.96
N SER A 35 -9.89 -9.40 -8.28
CA SER A 35 -11.36 -9.35 -8.17
C SER A 35 -11.87 -9.78 -6.80
N ASN A 36 -10.98 -10.19 -5.90
CA ASN A 36 -11.28 -10.64 -4.54
C ASN A 36 -10.78 -9.60 -3.54
N GLY A 37 -11.14 -8.33 -3.74
CA GLY A 37 -10.68 -7.23 -2.91
C GLY A 37 -11.41 -7.08 -1.57
N GLY A 38 -12.37 -7.95 -1.30
CA GLY A 38 -13.19 -7.93 -0.11
C GLY A 38 -12.56 -8.54 1.13
N ASP A 39 -13.39 -8.82 2.09
CA ASP A 39 -12.98 -9.48 3.33
C ASP A 39 -12.55 -10.94 3.07
N VAL A 40 -11.72 -11.44 3.98
CA VAL A 40 -11.25 -12.82 3.92
C VAL A 40 -12.44 -13.79 3.91
N GLY A 41 -12.49 -14.63 2.85
CA GLY A 41 -13.55 -15.64 2.71
C GLY A 41 -14.75 -15.20 1.86
N GLU A 42 -14.76 -13.99 1.29
CA GLU A 42 -15.78 -13.60 0.33
C GLU A 42 -15.64 -14.38 -0.99
N THR A 43 -16.77 -14.86 -1.50
CA THR A 43 -16.85 -15.58 -2.78
C THR A 43 -17.36 -14.71 -3.92
N THR A 44 -17.77 -13.47 -3.63
CA THR A 44 -18.28 -12.51 -4.60
C THR A 44 -17.16 -11.74 -5.27
N MET A 45 -17.22 -11.62 -6.58
CA MET A 45 -16.24 -10.85 -7.35
C MET A 45 -16.50 -9.34 -7.17
N GLU A 46 -15.60 -8.65 -6.51
CA GLU A 46 -15.62 -7.20 -6.42
C GLU A 46 -14.85 -6.56 -7.58
N LEU A 47 -15.48 -5.71 -8.33
CA LEU A 47 -14.90 -5.07 -9.52
C LEU A 47 -14.40 -3.63 -9.26
N TRP A 48 -14.65 -3.08 -8.10
CA TRP A 48 -14.27 -1.68 -7.82
C TRP A 48 -12.75 -1.45 -7.96
N TYR A 49 -11.93 -2.38 -7.48
CA TYR A 49 -10.48 -2.24 -7.53
C TYR A 49 -9.94 -2.31 -8.97
N PRO A 50 -10.22 -3.34 -9.80
CA PRO A 50 -9.76 -3.36 -11.18
C PRO A 50 -10.34 -2.20 -12.02
N LEU A 51 -11.52 -1.67 -11.70
CA LEU A 51 -12.06 -0.49 -12.38
C LEU A 51 -11.30 0.79 -11.99
N ILE A 52 -10.94 0.97 -10.72
CA ILE A 52 -10.10 2.09 -10.28
C ILE A 52 -8.71 2.00 -10.91
N GLU A 53 -8.11 0.81 -10.94
CA GLU A 53 -6.82 0.59 -11.59
C GLU A 53 -6.87 0.90 -13.09
N LYS A 54 -7.92 0.47 -13.79
CA LYS A 54 -8.16 0.83 -15.20
C LYS A 54 -8.24 2.33 -15.40
N ALA A 55 -9.00 3.03 -14.57
CA ALA A 55 -9.12 4.47 -14.64
C ALA A 55 -7.78 5.17 -14.37
N TYR A 56 -7.00 4.65 -13.43
CA TYR A 56 -5.68 5.18 -13.12
C TYR A 56 -4.71 4.93 -14.29
N ALA A 57 -4.71 3.71 -14.87
CA ALA A 57 -3.93 3.39 -16.06
C ALA A 57 -4.27 4.30 -17.24
N GLN A 58 -5.56 4.52 -17.50
CA GLN A 58 -6.00 5.44 -18.56
C GLN A 58 -5.51 6.87 -18.31
N TRP A 59 -5.55 7.34 -17.06
CA TRP A 59 -5.04 8.66 -16.72
C TRP A 59 -3.53 8.76 -16.87
N ARG A 60 -2.79 7.72 -16.51
CA ARG A 60 -1.33 7.68 -16.58
C ARG A 60 -0.78 7.26 -17.94
N GLY A 61 -1.64 6.87 -18.89
CA GLY A 61 -1.30 6.53 -20.26
C GLY A 61 -1.53 5.06 -20.62
N SER A 62 -1.17 4.12 -19.77
CA SER A 62 -1.35 2.68 -20.00
C SER A 62 -1.17 1.86 -18.72
N TYR A 63 -1.54 0.58 -18.77
CA TYR A 63 -1.20 -0.38 -17.74
C TYR A 63 0.33 -0.58 -17.61
N ASP A 64 1.06 -0.56 -18.74
CA ASP A 64 2.53 -0.67 -18.71
C ASP A 64 3.16 0.52 -17.98
N ALA A 65 2.59 1.72 -18.14
CA ALA A 65 3.09 2.92 -17.47
C ALA A 65 2.95 2.85 -15.94
N ILE A 66 1.92 2.18 -15.44
CA ILE A 66 1.71 2.00 -14.00
C ILE A 66 2.28 0.68 -13.46
N GLY A 67 2.54 -0.29 -14.34
CA GLY A 67 3.06 -1.63 -14.00
C GLY A 67 4.52 -1.65 -13.60
N ASN A 68 5.28 -0.60 -13.91
CA ASN A 68 6.69 -0.49 -13.54
C ASN A 68 6.92 -0.02 -12.08
N GLY A 69 5.89 -0.10 -11.26
CA GLY A 69 5.93 0.36 -9.89
C GLY A 69 5.70 1.87 -9.75
N GLY A 70 5.92 2.39 -8.55
CA GLY A 70 5.73 3.80 -8.23
C GLY A 70 5.71 4.04 -6.72
N SER A 71 5.57 5.30 -6.33
CA SER A 71 5.45 5.67 -4.93
C SER A 71 4.01 5.53 -4.44
N ALA A 72 3.83 4.90 -3.29
CA ALA A 72 2.54 4.85 -2.59
C ALA A 72 2.00 6.25 -2.30
N GLY A 73 2.87 7.20 -1.97
CA GLY A 73 2.50 8.59 -1.75
C GLY A 73 1.84 9.24 -2.96
N THR A 74 2.35 8.99 -4.17
CA THR A 74 1.75 9.49 -5.41
C THR A 74 0.30 8.99 -5.59
N VAL A 75 0.06 7.71 -5.29
CA VAL A 75 -1.30 7.14 -5.36
C VAL A 75 -2.19 7.73 -4.28
N MET A 76 -1.69 7.89 -3.05
CA MET A 76 -2.43 8.52 -1.96
C MET A 76 -2.82 9.96 -2.31
N GLN A 77 -1.91 10.75 -2.88
CA GLN A 77 -2.22 12.09 -3.36
C GLN A 77 -3.31 12.07 -4.44
N ALA A 78 -3.18 11.17 -5.41
CA ALA A 78 -4.14 11.04 -6.51
C ALA A 78 -5.55 10.67 -6.06
N VAL A 79 -5.68 9.88 -4.99
CA VAL A 79 -6.98 9.45 -4.46
C VAL A 79 -7.56 10.46 -3.47
N LEU A 80 -6.73 11.01 -2.59
CA LEU A 80 -7.20 11.81 -1.45
C LEU A 80 -7.16 13.31 -1.68
N GLY A 81 -6.39 13.80 -2.67
CA GLY A 81 -6.21 15.24 -2.89
C GLY A 81 -5.49 15.92 -1.73
N ARG A 82 -4.51 15.24 -1.16
CA ARG A 82 -3.67 15.72 -0.06
C ARG A 82 -2.22 15.35 -0.32
N HIS A 83 -1.30 16.19 0.15
CA HIS A 83 0.11 15.83 0.10
C HIS A 83 0.39 14.61 0.97
N ASP A 84 1.24 13.75 0.48
CA ASP A 84 1.82 12.69 1.29
C ASP A 84 3.01 13.21 2.10
N ASP A 85 3.27 12.54 3.21
CA ASP A 85 4.52 12.63 3.92
C ASP A 85 5.24 11.29 3.85
N MET A 86 6.53 11.36 3.67
CA MET A 86 7.41 10.19 3.70
C MET A 86 8.31 10.26 4.94
N LEU A 87 8.37 9.17 5.68
CA LEU A 87 9.30 8.97 6.77
C LEU A 87 10.28 7.85 6.43
N SER A 88 11.56 8.15 6.26
CA SER A 88 12.59 7.11 6.17
C SER A 88 12.71 6.37 7.49
N ILE A 89 12.58 5.05 7.44
CA ILE A 89 12.66 4.20 8.64
C ILE A 89 14.10 4.14 9.15
N SER A 90 15.06 3.96 8.24
CA SER A 90 16.49 3.86 8.59
C SER A 90 17.06 5.15 9.21
N GLY A 91 16.48 6.30 8.87
CA GLY A 91 16.88 7.60 9.38
C GLY A 91 16.26 7.98 10.73
N ASN A 92 15.38 7.11 11.30
CA ASN A 92 14.59 7.43 12.47
C ASN A 92 14.71 6.37 13.59
N THR A 93 14.34 6.79 14.81
CA THR A 93 14.28 5.86 15.93
C THR A 93 13.02 5.00 15.88
N ALA A 94 13.05 3.82 16.50
CA ALA A 94 11.88 2.95 16.61
C ALA A 94 10.67 3.66 17.26
N ASP A 95 10.91 4.53 18.24
CA ASP A 95 9.82 5.30 18.88
C ASP A 95 9.22 6.34 17.93
N THR A 96 10.03 6.99 17.09
CA THR A 96 9.53 7.91 16.07
C THR A 96 8.67 7.16 15.04
N VAL A 97 9.13 6.02 14.54
CA VAL A 97 8.38 5.19 13.59
C VAL A 97 7.07 4.71 14.23
N TRP A 98 7.15 4.18 15.46
CA TRP A 98 5.97 3.72 16.19
C TRP A 98 4.92 4.81 16.38
N LEU A 99 5.35 6.00 16.81
CA LEU A 99 4.44 7.13 17.01
C LEU A 99 3.75 7.56 15.72
N ASN A 100 4.44 7.55 14.58
CA ASN A 100 3.84 7.88 13.29
C ASN A 100 2.85 6.82 12.82
N VAL A 101 3.13 5.53 13.02
CA VAL A 101 2.17 4.44 12.78
C VAL A 101 0.91 4.63 13.62
N GLN A 102 1.06 4.85 14.94
CA GLN A 102 -0.08 5.08 15.83
C GLN A 102 -0.92 6.28 15.35
N ARG A 103 -0.28 7.42 15.11
CA ARG A 103 -0.97 8.66 14.68
C ARG A 103 -1.75 8.47 13.38
N ALA A 104 -1.17 7.79 12.38
CA ALA A 104 -1.86 7.54 11.12
C ALA A 104 -3.08 6.64 11.33
N ILE A 105 -2.93 5.54 12.05
CA ILE A 105 -4.01 4.59 12.31
C ILE A 105 -5.13 5.22 13.16
N ASP A 106 -4.78 5.89 14.25
CA ASP A 106 -5.77 6.52 15.16
C ASP A 106 -6.57 7.63 14.47
N ASN A 107 -5.94 8.34 13.54
CA ASN A 107 -6.60 9.34 12.71
C ASN A 107 -7.27 8.77 11.44
N LYS A 108 -7.32 7.44 11.30
CA LYS A 108 -7.91 6.75 10.12
C LYS A 108 -7.29 7.22 8.79
N GLN A 109 -6.00 7.47 8.80
CA GLN A 109 -5.27 7.86 7.61
C GLN A 109 -4.69 6.62 6.94
N PRO A 110 -4.70 6.54 5.60
CA PRO A 110 -3.97 5.48 4.92
C PRO A 110 -2.48 5.62 5.19
N ILE A 111 -1.84 4.48 5.40
CA ILE A 111 -0.40 4.39 5.60
C ILE A 111 0.12 3.15 4.87
N SER A 112 1.22 3.32 4.16
CA SER A 112 1.91 2.27 3.43
C SER A 112 3.36 2.19 3.89
N ALA A 113 3.92 1.00 3.87
CA ALA A 113 5.32 0.75 4.18
C ALA A 113 6.01 0.14 2.95
N GLY A 114 7.04 0.80 2.46
CA GLY A 114 7.90 0.33 1.38
C GLY A 114 9.07 -0.48 1.88
N THR A 115 9.44 -1.51 1.13
CA THR A 115 10.64 -2.31 1.38
C THR A 115 11.81 -1.80 0.56
N TYR A 116 13.03 -2.19 0.93
CA TYR A 116 14.22 -1.87 0.14
C TYR A 116 14.14 -2.51 -1.24
N GLY A 117 14.75 -1.84 -2.23
CA GLY A 117 14.78 -2.32 -3.62
C GLY A 117 15.55 -3.62 -3.81
N GLU A 118 15.45 -4.20 -5.00
CA GLU A 118 16.05 -5.49 -5.40
C GLU A 118 17.55 -5.63 -5.10
N SER A 119 18.30 -4.54 -5.11
CA SER A 119 19.73 -4.57 -4.74
C SER A 119 19.96 -5.06 -3.31
N GLN A 120 18.94 -5.08 -2.48
CA GLN A 120 18.96 -5.56 -1.10
C GLN A 120 18.10 -6.83 -0.88
N ALA A 121 17.74 -7.55 -1.94
CA ALA A 121 16.89 -8.74 -1.88
C ALA A 121 17.40 -9.81 -0.89
N ALA A 122 18.70 -9.93 -0.71
CA ALA A 122 19.30 -10.86 0.27
C ALA A 122 18.79 -10.61 1.71
N ARG A 123 18.37 -9.39 2.05
CA ARG A 123 17.79 -9.02 3.36
C ARG A 123 16.52 -9.80 3.67
N TYR A 124 15.79 -10.21 2.63
CA TYR A 124 14.47 -10.82 2.73
C TYR A 124 14.49 -12.35 2.69
N THR A 125 15.67 -12.96 2.56
CA THR A 125 15.80 -14.42 2.53
C THR A 125 15.17 -15.04 3.78
N ASN A 126 14.22 -15.96 3.56
CA ASN A 126 13.48 -16.68 4.62
C ASN A 126 12.64 -15.78 5.57
N THR A 127 12.33 -14.55 5.18
CA THR A 127 11.51 -13.65 6.02
C THR A 127 10.03 -13.70 5.67
N GLY A 128 9.65 -14.09 4.45
CA GLY A 128 8.29 -13.98 3.92
C GLY A 128 7.89 -12.55 3.53
N VAL A 129 8.82 -11.59 3.61
CA VAL A 129 8.68 -10.23 3.09
C VAL A 129 9.43 -10.14 1.77
N TYR A 130 8.97 -9.32 0.84
CA TYR A 130 9.55 -9.18 -0.50
C TYR A 130 10.30 -7.86 -0.65
N ALA A 131 11.38 -7.86 -1.41
CA ALA A 131 12.08 -6.65 -1.85
C ALA A 131 11.22 -5.88 -2.86
N ASP A 132 11.51 -4.60 -3.03
CA ASP A 132 10.88 -3.71 -4.01
C ASP A 132 9.34 -3.81 -4.00
N HIS A 133 8.76 -3.81 -2.80
CA HIS A 133 7.35 -4.07 -2.58
C HIS A 133 6.74 -3.13 -1.55
N SER A 134 5.44 -2.86 -1.71
CA SER A 134 4.71 -1.96 -0.82
C SER A 134 3.59 -2.71 -0.10
N TYR A 135 3.50 -2.51 1.21
CA TYR A 135 2.53 -3.14 2.10
C TYR A 135 1.59 -2.08 2.71
N SER A 136 0.32 -2.42 2.86
CA SER A 136 -0.56 -1.58 3.67
C SER A 136 -0.27 -1.80 5.15
N VAL A 137 -0.12 -0.73 5.91
CA VAL A 137 -0.12 -0.79 7.38
C VAL A 137 -1.57 -0.64 7.85
N ILE A 138 -2.11 -1.68 8.48
CA ILE A 138 -3.52 -1.77 8.82
C ILE A 138 -3.78 -1.65 10.33
N GLY A 139 -2.74 -1.53 11.12
CA GLY A 139 -2.88 -1.37 12.55
C GLY A 139 -1.58 -1.53 13.31
N TYR A 140 -1.71 -1.49 14.62
CA TYR A 140 -0.63 -1.74 15.56
C TYR A 140 -1.16 -2.43 16.80
N VAL A 141 -0.30 -3.07 17.57
CA VAL A 141 -0.65 -3.66 18.86
C VAL A 141 0.59 -3.77 19.74
N GLU A 142 0.41 -3.62 21.04
CA GLU A 142 1.46 -3.90 22.02
C GLU A 142 1.01 -5.06 22.91
N ARG A 143 1.87 -6.08 23.04
CA ARG A 143 1.63 -7.27 23.85
C ARG A 143 2.89 -7.61 24.64
N ASN A 144 2.75 -7.71 25.97
CA ASN A 144 3.85 -8.07 26.86
C ASN A 144 5.10 -7.19 26.66
N GLY A 145 4.91 -5.88 26.47
CA GLY A 145 5.98 -4.91 26.24
C GLY A 145 6.60 -4.97 24.83
N THR A 146 6.09 -5.81 23.94
CA THR A 146 6.54 -5.89 22.54
C THR A 146 5.55 -5.18 21.64
N LYS A 147 6.05 -4.22 20.86
CA LYS A 147 5.31 -3.46 19.85
C LYS A 147 5.27 -4.24 18.53
N TYR A 148 4.10 -4.35 17.89
CA TYR A 148 3.90 -5.02 16.60
C TYR A 148 3.20 -4.09 15.62
N VAL A 149 3.67 -4.06 14.37
CA VAL A 149 3.00 -3.42 13.24
C VAL A 149 2.18 -4.48 12.51
N LYS A 150 0.90 -4.18 12.21
CA LYS A 150 -0.01 -5.04 11.46
C LYS A 150 0.04 -4.64 10.00
N LEU A 151 0.27 -5.60 9.13
CA LEU A 151 0.54 -5.41 7.72
C LEU A 151 -0.38 -6.26 6.85
N ARG A 152 -0.65 -5.77 5.64
CA ARG A 152 -1.30 -6.52 4.58
C ARG A 152 -0.46 -6.47 3.32
N ASN A 153 -0.13 -7.63 2.79
CA ASN A 153 0.41 -7.78 1.45
C ASN A 153 -0.73 -7.56 0.43
N PRO A 154 -0.59 -6.63 -0.53
CA PRO A 154 -1.63 -6.37 -1.54
C PRO A 154 -1.92 -7.58 -2.43
N TRP A 155 -1.03 -8.57 -2.51
CA TRP A 155 -1.30 -9.82 -3.23
C TRP A 155 -2.37 -10.69 -2.58
N GLY A 156 -2.73 -10.41 -1.32
CA GLY A 156 -3.69 -11.22 -0.56
C GLY A 156 -3.16 -12.57 -0.14
N GLU A 157 -1.87 -12.79 -0.26
CA GLU A 157 -1.16 -14.03 0.10
C GLU A 157 0.29 -13.70 0.46
N SER A 158 1.06 -14.70 0.83
CA SER A 158 2.49 -14.61 1.16
C SER A 158 2.74 -13.70 2.36
N GLU A 159 2.83 -14.32 3.50
CA GLU A 159 3.08 -13.67 4.79
C GLU A 159 4.25 -14.30 5.53
N PRO A 160 4.98 -13.52 6.35
CA PRO A 160 5.99 -14.05 7.25
C PRO A 160 5.38 -14.98 8.29
N ALA A 161 6.07 -16.05 8.60
CA ALA A 161 5.70 -17.07 9.56
C ALA A 161 4.40 -17.81 9.20
N ASN A 162 4.49 -19.12 9.28
CA ASN A 162 3.41 -20.03 8.99
C ASN A 162 2.34 -19.96 10.10
N ASN A 163 1.42 -18.99 10.00
CA ASN A 163 0.31 -18.81 10.95
C ASN A 163 -0.88 -19.73 10.60
N GLY A 164 -0.72 -20.62 9.61
CA GLY A 164 -1.74 -21.54 9.15
C GLY A 164 -2.79 -20.96 8.21
N ALA A 165 -2.65 -19.67 7.85
CA ALA A 165 -3.50 -18.97 6.91
C ALA A 165 -2.62 -18.30 5.86
N ASN A 166 -3.16 -18.05 4.67
CA ASN A 166 -2.45 -17.38 3.59
C ASN A 166 -3.35 -16.29 3.01
N TYR A 167 -3.53 -15.21 3.78
CA TYR A 167 -4.38 -14.08 3.43
C TYR A 167 -3.61 -12.78 3.23
N GLY A 168 -2.28 -12.85 3.29
CA GLY A 168 -1.41 -11.69 3.24
C GLY A 168 -1.47 -10.79 4.49
N LEU A 169 -2.11 -11.24 5.56
CA LEU A 169 -2.27 -10.50 6.82
C LEU A 169 -1.28 -11.01 7.87
N PHE A 170 -0.44 -10.14 8.40
CA PHE A 170 0.55 -10.54 9.39
C PHE A 170 0.93 -9.41 10.34
N GLU A 171 1.63 -9.76 11.39
CA GLU A 171 2.20 -8.84 12.35
C GLU A 171 3.71 -9.02 12.45
N LEU A 172 4.44 -7.93 12.45
CA LEU A 172 5.88 -7.94 12.71
C LEU A 172 6.21 -7.21 13.99
N PRO A 173 7.09 -7.77 14.83
CA PRO A 173 7.70 -6.99 15.89
C PRO A 173 8.33 -5.73 15.33
N LEU A 174 8.17 -4.59 16.01
CA LEU A 174 8.70 -3.30 15.53
C LEU A 174 10.20 -3.35 15.20
N LYS A 175 10.98 -4.11 15.98
CA LYS A 175 12.42 -4.32 15.72
C LYS A 175 12.72 -4.97 14.36
N ASP A 176 11.85 -5.88 13.91
CA ASP A 176 12.01 -6.58 12.64
C ASP A 176 11.43 -5.74 11.50
N PHE A 177 10.32 -5.03 11.75
CA PHE A 177 9.80 -4.01 10.86
C PHE A 177 10.87 -2.95 10.51
N MET A 178 11.57 -2.41 11.51
CA MET A 178 12.67 -1.46 11.33
C MET A 178 13.83 -1.99 10.48
N LYS A 179 14.01 -3.30 10.41
CA LYS A 179 15.06 -3.92 9.57
C LYS A 179 14.62 -4.16 8.14
N LEU A 180 13.34 -4.48 7.93
CA LEU A 180 12.83 -4.98 6.65
C LEU A 180 12.21 -3.89 5.80
N TYR A 181 11.78 -2.76 6.38
CA TYR A 181 11.14 -1.67 5.68
C TYR A 181 12.04 -0.44 5.61
N ASP A 182 11.96 0.28 4.50
CA ASP A 182 12.79 1.45 4.22
C ASP A 182 12.06 2.75 4.55
N ASP A 183 10.78 2.83 4.21
CA ASP A 183 9.98 4.03 4.36
C ASP A 183 8.53 3.77 4.80
N LEU A 184 7.91 4.85 5.28
CA LEU A 184 6.47 4.97 5.47
C LEU A 184 5.95 6.13 4.62
N HIS A 185 4.87 5.89 3.89
CA HIS A 185 4.06 6.93 3.25
C HIS A 185 2.72 7.06 3.97
N PHE A 186 2.32 8.27 4.29
CA PHE A 186 1.03 8.57 4.91
C PHE A 186 0.59 9.99 4.56
N THR A 187 -0.68 10.30 4.75
CA THR A 187 -1.20 11.65 4.54
C THR A 187 -1.42 12.35 5.87
N ILE A 188 -1.08 13.63 5.96
CA ILE A 188 -1.39 14.42 7.16
C ILE A 188 -2.75 15.11 6.99
N ALA A 189 -3.63 14.94 7.98
CA ALA A 189 -4.88 15.70 8.03
C ALA A 189 -4.57 17.19 8.18
N GLY A 190 -5.15 18.00 7.28
CA GLY A 190 -5.02 19.46 7.36
C GLY A 190 -3.98 20.10 6.44
N ARG A 191 -3.17 19.35 5.70
CA ARG A 191 -2.36 19.86 4.58
C ARG A 191 -3.13 19.66 3.27
N THR A 192 -3.85 20.67 2.85
CA THR A 192 -4.51 20.75 1.53
C THR A 192 -3.66 21.57 0.59
#